data_8002c0f121ba7dbec09e2d30689dc1a1
#
_entry.id   8002c0f121ba7dbec09e2d30689dc1a1
#
_cell.length_a   1.000
_cell.length_b   1.000
_cell.length_c   1.000
_cell.angle_alpha   90.00
_cell.angle_beta   90.00
_cell.angle_gamma   90.00
#
_symmetry.space_group_name_H-M   'P 1'
#
loop_
_entity.id
_entity.type
_entity.pdbx_description
1 polymer ?
#
loop_
_entity_poly.entity_id
_entity_poly.type
_entity_poly.pdbx_seq_one_letter_code
_entity_poly.pdbx_strand_id
1 'polypeptide(L)'
;MDNLVLQCGCGQIKGRAIXINPADRTRVICYCKDCQAFAHALXASAQVLDEQGGTDIYQXPPARLQIHQGLXQIRCLRLSEKGLYRWYAGCCNTPIGNTLSPRVPMIGLIXSFIXDPEREAKLGPVRACVNLRGATGQIPKSRLDAAPASGXIGKIMLXILGWKLGGQGRPNPLFXXKGEPLXSPRILRXGETV
;
A
#
# COMPACT_ATOMS: atom_id res chain seq x y z
N MET A 1 2.02 6.75 -20.12
CA MET A 1 2.07 5.95 -18.86
C MET A 1 3.48 6.02 -18.30
N ASP A 2 3.56 6.32 -17.02
CA ASP A 2 4.84 6.56 -16.35
C ASP A 2 5.23 5.38 -15.45
N ASN A 3 6.51 5.37 -15.06
CA ASN A 3 7.01 4.43 -14.06
C ASN A 3 7.30 5.20 -12.77
N LEU A 4 7.08 4.57 -11.62
CA LEU A 4 7.45 5.11 -10.32
C LEU A 4 8.70 4.41 -9.81
N VAL A 5 9.65 5.18 -9.30
CA VAL A 5 10.81 4.65 -8.59
C VAL A 5 10.38 4.21 -7.19
N LEU A 6 10.68 2.98 -6.83
CA LEU A 6 10.37 2.41 -5.52
C LEU A 6 11.67 2.08 -4.79
N GLN A 7 11.74 2.44 -3.50
CA GLN A 7 12.94 2.18 -2.71
C GLN A 7 12.61 2.24 -1.22
N CYS A 8 13.16 1.34 -0.44
CA CYS A 8 13.04 1.39 1.02
C CYS A 8 14.01 2.44 1.59
N GLY A 9 13.80 2.83 2.84
CA GLY A 9 14.56 3.91 3.47
C GLY A 9 16.08 3.74 3.45
N CYS A 10 16.58 2.50 3.56
CA CYS A 10 18.04 2.25 3.53
C CYS A 10 18.58 1.94 2.13
N GLY A 11 17.70 1.85 1.13
CA GLY A 11 18.10 1.61 -0.25
C GLY A 11 18.43 0.16 -0.62
N GLN A 12 18.28 -0.80 0.30
CA GLN A 12 18.56 -2.20 -0.01
C GLN A 12 17.51 -2.85 -0.89
N ILE A 13 16.25 -2.40 -0.77
CA ILE A 13 15.18 -2.87 -1.66
C ILE A 13 14.90 -1.78 -2.69
N LYS A 14 14.96 -2.16 -3.96
CA LYS A 14 14.67 -1.25 -5.08
C LYS A 14 13.76 -1.94 -6.08
N GLY A 15 12.89 -1.14 -6.67
CA GLY A 15 11.98 -1.62 -7.69
C GLY A 15 11.35 -0.48 -8.45
N ARG A 16 10.31 -0.81 -9.18
CA ARG A 16 9.51 0.20 -9.88
C ARG A 16 8.06 -0.29 -10.01
N ALA A 17 7.17 0.66 -10.09
CA ALA A 17 5.80 0.37 -10.50
C ALA A 17 5.64 0.90 -11.92
N ILE A 18 5.15 0.08 -12.81
CA ILE A 18 5.03 0.42 -14.23
C ILE A 18 3.57 0.68 -14.63
N UNK A 19 3.49 1.46 -15.69
CA UNK A 19 2.36 1.67 -16.15
C UNK A 19 1.51 2.47 -15.38
N ILE A 20 1.94 3.45 -14.76
CA ILE A 20 1.21 4.32 -13.83
C ILE A 20 0.45 5.38 -14.62
N ASN A 21 -0.78 5.60 -14.24
CA ASN A 21 -1.63 6.56 -14.91
C ASN A 21 -2.51 7.28 -13.86
N PRO A 22 -2.40 8.61 -13.72
CA PRO A 22 -3.27 9.36 -12.79
C PRO A 22 -4.77 9.14 -13.05
N ALA A 23 -5.14 8.78 -14.28
CA ALA A 23 -6.54 8.49 -14.63
C ALA A 23 -7.07 7.21 -13.96
N ASP A 24 -6.21 6.34 -13.43
CA ASP A 24 -6.66 5.15 -12.69
C ASP A 24 -7.41 5.53 -11.40
N ARG A 25 -7.05 6.70 -10.81
CA ARG A 25 -7.79 7.30 -9.70
C ARG A 25 -7.88 6.40 -8.47
N THR A 26 -6.75 5.73 -8.12
CA THR A 26 -6.73 4.72 -7.06
C THR A 26 -5.97 5.15 -5.80
N ARG A 27 -5.61 6.45 -5.69
CA ARG A 27 -4.88 6.98 -4.53
C ARG A 27 -5.85 7.38 -3.42
N VAL A 28 -5.67 6.82 -2.23
CA VAL A 28 -6.55 7.09 -1.07
C VAL A 28 -5.72 7.37 0.18
N ILE A 29 -6.30 8.09 1.15
CA ILE A 29 -5.76 8.16 2.51
C ILE A 29 -6.67 7.32 3.40
N CYS A 30 -6.07 6.35 4.08
CA CYS A 30 -6.79 5.43 4.97
C CYS A 30 -6.51 5.74 6.43
N TYR A 31 -7.56 6.00 7.20
CA TYR A 31 -7.48 6.33 8.63
C TYR A 31 -7.78 5.13 9.55
N CYS A 32 -7.78 3.90 9.02
CA CYS A 32 -8.13 2.74 9.85
C CYS A 32 -7.08 2.45 10.92
N LYS A 33 -7.53 1.92 12.05
CA LYS A 33 -6.66 1.56 13.18
C LYS A 33 -5.59 0.54 12.80
N ASP A 34 -5.89 -0.37 11.86
CA ASP A 34 -4.94 -1.38 11.39
C ASP A 34 -3.76 -0.76 10.64
N CYS A 35 -4.00 0.27 9.81
CA CYS A 35 -2.91 0.96 9.11
C CYS A 35 -2.02 1.70 10.11
N GLN A 36 -2.65 2.33 11.12
CA GLN A 36 -1.91 2.97 12.22
C GLN A 36 -1.08 1.95 13.00
N ALA A 37 -1.71 0.81 13.37
CA ALA A 37 -1.01 -0.26 14.10
C ALA A 37 0.19 -0.79 13.31
N PHE A 38 0.03 -0.95 12.00
CA PHE A 38 1.13 -1.38 11.13
C PHE A 38 2.29 -0.38 11.16
N ALA A 39 1.99 0.91 11.02
CA ALA A 39 3.02 1.95 11.05
C ALA A 39 3.73 1.99 12.42
N HIS A 40 2.97 1.87 13.50
CA HIS A 40 3.53 1.85 14.86
C HIS A 40 4.39 0.60 15.11
N ALA A 41 3.94 -0.57 14.64
CA ALA A 41 4.67 -1.82 14.80
C ALA A 41 6.05 -1.77 14.15
N LEU A 42 6.16 -0.98 13.11
CA LEU A 42 7.43 -0.82 12.40
C LEU A 42 8.30 0.35 12.88
N UNK A 43 7.73 1.22 13.70
CA UNK A 43 8.29 2.21 14.03
C UNK A 43 8.48 3.14 13.08
N ALA A 44 7.51 3.23 12.33
CA ALA A 44 7.59 4.10 11.15
C ALA A 44 6.46 5.13 11.10
N SER A 45 5.76 5.35 12.18
CA SER A 45 4.58 6.22 12.23
C SER A 45 4.89 7.65 11.79
N ALA A 46 6.04 8.20 12.17
CA ALA A 46 6.42 9.56 11.81
C ALA A 46 6.63 9.75 10.30
N GLN A 47 7.03 8.67 9.61
CA GLN A 47 7.28 8.71 8.16
C GLN A 47 6.04 8.34 7.33
N VAL A 48 5.06 7.69 7.94
CA VAL A 48 3.94 7.06 7.24
C VAL A 48 2.62 7.77 7.46
N LEU A 49 2.37 8.19 8.71
CA LEU A 49 1.06 8.72 9.12
C LEU A 49 1.02 10.25 9.03
N ASP A 50 -0.08 10.77 8.54
CA ASP A 50 -0.32 12.21 8.65
C ASP A 50 -0.75 12.57 10.09
N GLU A 51 -0.98 13.84 10.36
CA GLU A 51 -1.33 14.36 11.69
C GLU A 51 -2.59 13.71 12.28
N GLN A 52 -3.49 13.21 11.44
CA GLN A 52 -4.73 12.60 11.88
C GLN A 52 -4.68 11.07 11.79
N GLY A 53 -3.48 10.49 11.59
CA GLY A 53 -3.27 9.04 11.56
C GLY A 53 -3.58 8.40 10.20
N GLY A 54 -3.59 9.18 9.14
CA GLY A 54 -3.87 8.69 7.79
C GLY A 54 -2.64 8.12 7.09
N THR A 55 -2.81 7.01 6.38
CA THR A 55 -1.79 6.41 5.52
C THR A 55 -2.14 6.67 4.06
N ASP A 56 -1.21 7.27 3.31
CA ASP A 56 -1.38 7.54 1.86
C ASP A 56 -1.04 6.26 1.09
N ILE A 57 -2.01 5.74 0.34
CA ILE A 57 -1.93 4.44 -0.35
C ILE A 57 -2.30 4.61 -1.81
N TYR A 58 -1.45 4.07 -2.70
CA TYR A 58 -1.71 3.99 -4.14
C TYR A 58 -1.89 2.52 -4.53
N GLN A 59 -2.99 2.25 -5.21
CA GLN A 59 -3.33 0.85 -5.55
C GLN A 59 -2.97 0.52 -7.00
N UNK A 60 -2.00 -0.64 -7.31
CA UNK A 60 -1.56 -1.05 -8.44
C UNK A 60 -1.80 -2.43 -8.58
N PRO A 61 -2.21 -3.04 -9.64
CA PRO A 61 -2.24 -4.50 -9.75
C PRO A 61 -0.84 -5.11 -9.64
N PRO A 62 -0.71 -6.34 -9.16
CA PRO A 62 0.61 -6.97 -8.95
C PRO A 62 1.50 -7.00 -10.19
N ALA A 63 0.93 -7.17 -11.38
CA ALA A 63 1.72 -7.22 -12.62
C ALA A 63 2.51 -5.95 -12.89
N ARG A 64 2.11 -4.83 -12.27
CA ARG A 64 2.81 -3.54 -12.43
C ARG A 64 3.90 -3.33 -11.39
N LEU A 65 4.03 -4.19 -10.37
CA LEU A 65 5.06 -4.09 -9.33
C LEU A 65 6.26 -4.95 -9.70
N GLN A 66 7.42 -4.33 -9.82
CA GLN A 66 8.69 -5.02 -10.12
C GLN A 66 9.69 -4.73 -9.00
N ILE A 67 10.24 -5.77 -8.39
CA ILE A 67 11.32 -5.65 -7.40
C ILE A 67 12.57 -6.20 -8.08
N HIS A 68 13.55 -5.33 -8.35
CA HIS A 68 14.76 -5.74 -9.07
C HIS A 68 16.00 -5.83 -8.17
N GLN A 69 15.87 -5.44 -6.88
CA GLN A 69 16.96 -5.58 -5.91
C GLN A 69 16.37 -5.80 -4.52
N GLY A 70 16.97 -6.69 -3.74
CA GLY A 70 16.66 -6.84 -2.32
C GLY A 70 15.43 -7.66 -1.98
N LEU A 71 14.94 -8.47 -2.90
CA LEU A 71 13.77 -9.31 -2.64
C LEU A 71 13.90 -10.15 -1.37
N UNK A 72 14.85 -10.33 -1.13
CA UNK A 72 15.17 -11.07 -0.06
C UNK A 72 15.09 -10.43 1.19
N GLN A 73 14.96 -9.23 1.22
CA GLN A 73 14.79 -8.43 2.44
C GLN A 73 13.31 -8.16 2.76
N ILE A 74 12.40 -8.53 1.90
CA ILE A 74 10.97 -8.32 2.12
C ILE A 74 10.47 -9.27 3.21
N ARG A 75 9.67 -8.72 4.13
CA ARG A 75 9.04 -9.46 5.22
C ARG A 75 7.54 -9.20 5.19
N CYS A 76 6.80 -10.03 5.88
CA CYS A 76 5.35 -9.93 5.94
C CYS A 76 4.85 -10.08 7.38
N LEU A 77 3.88 -9.25 7.75
CA LEU A 77 3.16 -9.43 9.00
C LEU A 77 1.65 -9.37 8.78
N ARG A 78 0.90 -9.83 9.74
CA ARG A 78 -0.56 -9.69 9.79
C ARG A 78 -0.94 -9.31 11.23
N LEU A 79 -2.01 -8.54 11.35
CA LEU A 79 -2.52 -8.10 12.66
C LEU A 79 -3.57 -9.07 13.22
N SER A 80 -3.95 -10.07 12.43
CA SER A 80 -4.81 -11.18 12.82
C SER A 80 -4.67 -12.29 11.78
N GLU A 81 -5.13 -13.47 12.12
CA GLU A 81 -5.05 -14.64 11.21
C GLU A 81 -5.75 -14.39 9.86
N LYS A 82 -6.81 -13.58 9.87
CA LYS A 82 -7.59 -13.28 8.66
C LYS A 82 -7.35 -11.86 8.13
N GLY A 83 -6.40 -11.12 8.73
CA GLY A 83 -6.08 -9.75 8.33
C GLY A 83 -5.33 -9.67 7.00
N LEU A 84 -5.09 -8.44 6.54
CA LEU A 84 -4.30 -8.19 5.34
C LEU A 84 -2.86 -8.67 5.52
N TYR A 85 -2.24 -9.14 4.43
CA TYR A 85 -0.79 -9.29 4.36
C TYR A 85 -0.19 -7.90 4.29
N ARG A 86 0.70 -7.58 5.22
CA ARG A 86 1.34 -6.27 5.33
C ARG A 86 2.84 -6.45 5.10
N TRP A 87 3.30 -5.91 3.98
CA TRP A 87 4.66 -6.12 3.47
C TRP A 87 5.55 -4.97 3.89
N TYR A 88 6.77 -5.29 4.32
CA TYR A 88 7.74 -4.28 4.77
C TYR A 88 9.17 -4.73 4.48
N ALA A 89 10.08 -3.77 4.49
CA ALA A 89 11.51 -4.01 4.32
C ALA A 89 12.11 -4.47 5.65
N GLY A 90 12.56 -5.71 5.74
CA GLY A 90 13.19 -6.24 6.95
C GLY A 90 14.50 -5.56 7.30
N CYS A 91 15.15 -4.92 6.33
CA CYS A 91 16.43 -4.23 6.52
C CYS A 91 16.29 -2.87 7.24
N CYS A 92 15.12 -2.22 7.16
CA CYS A 92 14.97 -0.85 7.69
C CYS A 92 13.54 -0.52 8.11
N ASN A 93 12.67 -1.52 8.15
CA ASN A 93 11.26 -1.39 8.58
C ASN A 93 10.42 -0.42 7.75
N THR A 94 10.82 -0.09 6.51
CA THR A 94 9.98 0.72 5.62
C THR A 94 8.74 -0.07 5.22
N PRO A 95 7.52 0.44 5.47
CA PRO A 95 6.31 -0.23 4.96
C PRO A 95 6.28 -0.17 3.45
N ILE A 96 5.99 -1.30 2.81
CA ILE A 96 5.92 -1.43 1.35
C ILE A 96 4.48 -1.33 0.87
N GLY A 97 3.61 -2.15 1.44
CA GLY A 97 2.22 -2.16 0.99
C GLY A 97 1.39 -3.27 1.61
N ASN A 98 0.14 -3.31 1.21
CA ASN A 98 -0.85 -4.25 1.75
C ASN A 98 -1.51 -5.04 0.61
N THR A 99 -1.78 -6.32 0.84
CA THR A 99 -2.54 -7.16 -0.09
C THR A 99 -3.61 -7.94 0.67
N LEU A 100 -4.73 -8.21 0.00
CA LEU A 100 -5.80 -9.02 0.60
C LEU A 100 -5.47 -10.51 0.54
N SER A 101 -5.16 -10.98 -0.64
CA SER A 101 -4.87 -12.41 -0.89
C SER A 101 -4.21 -12.54 -2.26
N PRO A 102 -3.60 -13.71 -2.56
CA PRO A 102 -3.04 -13.92 -3.90
C PRO A 102 -4.08 -13.96 -5.02
N ARG A 103 -5.36 -14.11 -4.67
CA ARG A 103 -6.46 -14.17 -5.66
C ARG A 103 -7.01 -12.80 -6.03
N VAL A 104 -6.76 -11.77 -5.20
CA VAL A 104 -7.23 -10.41 -5.46
C VAL A 104 -6.08 -9.62 -6.09
N PRO A 105 -6.20 -9.20 -7.35
CA PRO A 105 -5.08 -8.58 -8.07
C PRO A 105 -4.91 -7.10 -7.68
N MET A 106 -4.63 -6.85 -6.40
CA MET A 106 -4.45 -5.50 -5.90
C MET A 106 -3.35 -5.45 -4.84
N ILE A 107 -2.47 -4.48 -4.98
CA ILE A 107 -1.51 -4.10 -3.96
C ILE A 107 -1.76 -2.64 -3.62
N GLY A 108 -1.92 -2.32 -2.34
CA GLY A 108 -1.94 -0.94 -1.86
C GLY A 108 -0.52 -0.54 -1.48
N LEU A 109 0.20 0.12 -2.38
CA LEU A 109 1.55 0.64 -2.11
C LEU A 109 1.46 1.82 -1.15
N ILE A 110 2.31 1.85 -0.13
CA ILE A 110 2.37 2.94 0.84
C ILE A 110 3.39 3.98 0.37
N UNK A 111 3.17 5.12 0.42
CA UNK A 111 3.82 6.10 -0.05
C UNK A 111 5.15 6.22 0.32
N SER A 112 5.41 5.83 1.63
CA SER A 112 6.81 5.82 2.13
C SER A 112 7.76 4.96 1.30
N PHE A 113 7.28 4.02 0.52
CA PHE A 113 8.08 3.17 -0.36
C PHE A 113 8.27 3.78 -1.76
N ILE A 114 7.56 4.87 -2.05
CA ILE A 114 7.63 5.54 -3.37
C ILE A 114 8.60 6.71 -3.31
N UNK A 115 9.66 6.45 -3.72
CA UNK A 115 10.66 7.23 -3.69
C UNK A 115 10.92 7.99 -4.85
N ASP A 116 9.94 8.27 -5.72
CA ASP A 116 10.01 8.95 -6.99
C ASP A 116 9.89 10.47 -6.78
N PRO A 117 10.86 11.27 -7.27
CA PRO A 117 10.80 12.73 -7.07
C PRO A 117 9.60 13.37 -7.76
N GLU A 118 9.03 12.72 -8.77
CA GLU A 118 7.85 13.22 -9.50
C GLU A 118 6.57 12.50 -9.09
N ARG A 119 6.57 11.83 -7.93
CA ARG A 119 5.44 10.96 -7.54
C ARG A 119 4.12 11.70 -7.48
N GLU A 120 4.10 12.97 -7.04
CA GLU A 120 2.83 13.72 -6.92
C GLU A 120 2.18 13.91 -8.30
N ALA A 121 2.98 14.26 -9.31
CA ALA A 121 2.49 14.41 -10.68
C ALA A 121 2.04 13.06 -11.27
N LYS A 122 2.82 12.01 -11.03
CA LYS A 122 2.56 10.67 -11.60
C LYS A 122 1.35 9.99 -10.97
N LEU A 123 1.15 10.15 -9.65
CA LEU A 123 0.03 9.55 -8.93
C LEU A 123 -1.26 10.35 -9.06
N GLY A 124 -1.13 11.66 -9.22
CA GLY A 124 -2.25 12.56 -9.19
C GLY A 124 -2.78 12.77 -7.77
N PRO A 125 -3.87 13.51 -7.63
CA PRO A 125 -4.39 13.85 -6.30
C PRO A 125 -5.00 12.66 -5.57
N VAL A 126 -5.08 12.78 -4.24
CA VAL A 126 -5.83 11.84 -3.41
C VAL A 126 -7.29 11.86 -3.87
N ARG A 127 -7.87 10.69 -4.08
CA ARG A 127 -9.22 10.54 -4.62
C ARG A 127 -10.29 10.25 -3.57
N ALA A 128 -9.86 9.73 -2.41
CA ALA A 128 -10.81 9.49 -1.31
C ALA A 128 -10.07 9.41 0.02
N CYS A 129 -10.76 9.85 1.07
CA CYS A 129 -10.35 9.61 2.46
C CYS A 129 -11.29 8.53 2.99
N VAL A 130 -10.74 7.43 3.46
CA VAL A 130 -11.56 6.27 3.88
C VAL A 130 -11.31 5.90 5.35
N ASN A 131 -12.28 5.18 5.94
CA ASN A 131 -12.21 4.71 7.34
C ASN A 131 -12.06 5.87 8.34
N LEU A 132 -12.80 6.95 8.11
CA LEU A 132 -12.66 8.23 8.83
C LEU A 132 -12.83 8.10 10.34
N ARG A 133 -13.61 7.11 10.81
CA ARG A 133 -13.84 6.86 12.26
C ARG A 133 -12.54 6.51 13.00
N GLY A 134 -11.51 6.07 12.29
CA GLY A 134 -10.23 5.73 12.89
C GLY A 134 -9.29 6.90 13.10
N ALA A 135 -9.62 8.07 12.58
CA ALA A 135 -8.74 9.25 12.68
C ALA A 135 -8.45 9.62 14.14
N THR A 136 -7.24 10.09 14.39
CA THR A 136 -6.77 10.47 15.73
C THR A 136 -7.04 11.96 16.06
N GLY A 137 -7.77 12.64 15.17
CA GLY A 137 -8.13 14.04 15.35
C GLY A 137 -9.06 14.47 14.24
N GLN A 138 -9.41 15.74 14.21
CA GLN A 138 -10.33 16.26 13.21
C GLN A 138 -9.62 16.40 11.85
N ILE A 139 -10.11 15.68 10.86
CA ILE A 139 -9.59 15.80 9.50
C ILE A 139 -10.07 17.14 8.91
N PRO A 140 -9.19 17.94 8.32
CA PRO A 140 -9.59 19.22 7.73
C PRO A 140 -10.72 19.06 6.70
N LYS A 141 -11.73 19.92 6.79
CA LYS A 141 -12.87 19.90 5.87
C LYS A 141 -12.41 20.03 4.42
N SER A 142 -11.40 20.86 4.14
CA SER A 142 -10.85 21.01 2.79
C SER A 142 -10.35 19.69 2.20
N ARG A 143 -9.74 18.83 3.04
CA ARG A 143 -9.28 17.50 2.59
C ARG A 143 -10.48 16.60 2.26
N LEU A 144 -11.51 16.60 3.11
CA LEU A 144 -12.70 15.77 2.90
C LEU A 144 -13.49 16.21 1.66
N ASP A 145 -13.56 17.53 1.43
CA ASP A 145 -14.25 18.09 0.25
C ASP A 145 -13.49 17.74 -1.05
N ALA A 146 -12.14 17.75 -1.00
CA ALA A 146 -11.31 17.43 -2.15
C ALA A 146 -11.29 15.93 -2.46
N ALA A 147 -11.46 15.08 -1.44
CA ALA A 147 -11.32 13.63 -1.57
C ALA A 147 -12.43 12.89 -0.80
N PRO A 148 -13.69 13.04 -1.23
CA PRO A 148 -14.80 12.39 -0.54
C PRO A 148 -14.79 10.88 -0.73
N ALA A 149 -15.19 10.14 0.31
CA ALA A 149 -15.22 8.68 0.27
C ALA A 149 -16.28 8.12 -0.68
N SER A 150 -17.33 8.89 -0.94
CA SER A 150 -18.46 8.45 -1.76
C SER A 150 -18.00 8.05 -3.17
N GLY A 151 -18.34 6.84 -3.55
CA GLY A 151 -18.00 6.31 -4.86
C GLY A 151 -16.54 5.88 -5.06
N UNK A 152 -15.67 6.01 -4.28
CA UNK A 152 -14.39 5.65 -4.45
C UNK A 152 -14.19 4.25 -4.43
N ILE A 153 -14.91 3.66 -3.35
CA ILE A 153 -14.78 2.22 -3.15
C ILE A 153 -15.33 1.46 -4.36
N GLY A 154 -16.49 1.86 -4.84
CA GLY A 154 -17.08 1.24 -6.05
C GLY A 154 -16.15 1.31 -7.25
N LYS A 155 -15.52 2.45 -7.46
CA LYS A 155 -14.59 2.64 -8.58
C LYS A 155 -13.34 1.76 -8.42
N ILE A 156 -12.82 1.64 -7.20
CA ILE A 156 -11.69 0.76 -6.91
C ILE A 156 -12.08 -0.71 -7.17
N MET A 157 -13.26 -1.11 -6.75
CA MET A 157 -13.75 -2.47 -7.00
C MET A 157 -13.84 -2.76 -8.50
N LEU A 158 -14.30 -1.81 -9.26
CA LEU A 158 -14.30 -1.94 -10.72
C LEU A 158 -12.89 -2.01 -11.32
N UNK A 159 -11.83 -1.36 -10.74
CA UNK A 159 -10.64 -1.43 -11.18
C UNK A 159 -10.07 -2.65 -11.01
N ILE A 160 -10.41 -3.29 -9.77
CA ILE A 160 -9.92 -4.63 -9.42
C ILE A 160 -10.50 -5.70 -10.35
N LEU A 161 -11.78 -5.61 -10.60
CA LEU A 161 -12.42 -6.53 -11.54
C LEU A 161 -11.76 -6.45 -12.94
N GLY A 162 -11.51 -5.25 -13.43
CA GLY A 162 -10.83 -5.07 -14.70
C GLY A 162 -9.43 -5.68 -14.70
N TRP A 163 -8.67 -5.48 -13.63
CA TRP A 163 -7.34 -6.08 -13.49
C TRP A 163 -7.42 -7.60 -13.47
N LYS A 164 -8.42 -8.15 -12.82
CA LYS A 164 -8.62 -9.60 -12.76
C LYS A 164 -8.92 -10.18 -14.14
N LEU A 165 -9.85 -9.56 -14.85
CA LEU A 165 -10.21 -9.99 -16.21
C LEU A 165 -9.06 -9.81 -17.20
N GLY A 166 -8.21 -8.81 -17.00
CA GLY A 166 -7.03 -8.53 -17.81
C GLY A 166 -5.79 -9.33 -17.44
N GLY A 167 -5.90 -10.25 -16.46
CA GLY A 167 -4.75 -11.09 -16.06
C GLY A 167 -3.66 -10.34 -15.31
N GLN A 168 -3.98 -9.17 -14.74
CA GLN A 168 -3.01 -8.28 -14.08
C GLN A 168 -2.58 -8.77 -12.68
N GLY A 169 -3.11 -9.90 -12.23
CA GLY A 169 -2.68 -10.53 -10.98
C GLY A 169 -1.30 -11.17 -11.06
N ARG A 170 -0.80 -11.39 -12.28
CA ARG A 170 0.50 -12.02 -12.50
C ARG A 170 1.29 -11.26 -13.55
N PRO A 171 2.65 -11.22 -13.44
CA PRO A 171 3.44 -11.74 -12.33
C PRO A 171 3.17 -10.99 -11.02
N ASN A 172 3.41 -11.64 -9.89
CA ASN A 172 3.22 -11.05 -8.56
C ASN A 172 4.49 -11.32 -7.72
N PRO A 173 5.27 -10.31 -7.37
CA PRO A 173 6.52 -10.54 -6.63
C PRO A 173 6.32 -10.91 -5.15
N LEU A 174 5.10 -10.79 -4.63
CA LEU A 174 4.82 -11.02 -3.21
C LEU A 174 4.22 -12.39 -2.91
N PHE A 175 3.78 -13.07 -3.94
CA PHE A 175 3.22 -14.42 -3.80
C PHE A 175 3.80 -15.34 -4.87
N UNK A 176 4.17 -16.58 -4.59
CA UNK A 176 4.73 -17.49 -5.44
C UNK A 176 3.68 -17.96 -6.43
N UNK A 177 3.78 -18.62 -7.08
CA UNK A 177 3.02 -19.20 -8.01
C UNK A 177 1.92 -19.96 -7.56
N LYS A 178 1.99 -20.78 -6.57
CA LYS A 178 0.92 -21.57 -5.95
C LYS A 178 0.04 -20.70 -5.00
N GLY A 179 0.30 -19.41 -4.90
CA GLY A 179 -0.44 -18.51 -4.04
C GLY A 179 0.11 -18.42 -2.61
N GLU A 180 1.26 -19.04 -2.35
CA GLU A 180 1.94 -18.91 -1.06
C GLU A 180 2.60 -17.52 -0.96
N PRO A 181 2.59 -16.88 0.22
CA PRO A 181 3.27 -15.60 0.37
C PRO A 181 4.80 -15.77 0.31
N LEU A 182 5.46 -14.77 -0.21
CA LEU A 182 6.93 -14.74 -0.34
C LEU A 182 7.61 -14.99 1.01
N UNK A 183 7.12 -14.40 2.02
CA UNK A 183 7.56 -14.64 3.22
C UNK A 183 6.45 -14.99 3.95
N SER A 184 6.61 -15.99 4.96
CA SER A 184 5.55 -16.41 5.89
C SER A 184 5.18 -15.24 6.80
N PRO A 185 3.91 -14.90 6.89
CA PRO A 185 3.54 -13.73 7.70
C PRO A 185 3.67 -14.01 9.20
N ARG A 186 4.34 -13.10 9.90
CA ARG A 186 4.35 -13.09 11.36
C ARG A 186 3.04 -12.44 11.84
N ILE A 187 2.31 -13.11 12.72
CA ILE A 187 1.08 -12.55 13.29
C ILE A 187 1.48 -11.74 14.52
N LEU A 188 1.19 -10.43 14.52
CA LEU A 188 1.48 -9.54 15.64
C LEU A 188 0.25 -9.36 16.52
N ARG A 189 0.46 -9.29 17.84
CA ARG A 189 -0.57 -8.94 18.81
C ARG A 189 -0.54 -7.43 19.08
N UNK A 190 -1.32 -6.88 19.37
CA UNK A 190 -1.47 -5.58 19.57
C UNK A 190 -0.37 -5.08 20.38
N GLY A 191 0.04 -4.10 20.11
CA GLY A 191 1.13 -3.42 20.76
C GLY A 191 2.52 -4.01 20.55
N GLU A 192 2.66 -5.11 19.86
CA GLU A 192 3.97 -5.67 19.54
C GLU A 192 4.65 -4.88 18.42
N THR A 193 5.99 -4.84 18.46
CA THR A 193 6.82 -4.31 17.36
C THR A 193 7.59 -5.43 16.67
N VAL A 194 8.08 -5.19 15.46
CA VAL A 194 8.89 -6.14 14.70
C VAL A 194 10.34 -6.17 15.19
#